data_e44475f580dad892be9df3fa1d9fa658
#
_entry.id   e44475f580dad892be9df3fa1d9fa658
#
_cell.length_a   1.000
_cell.length_b   1.000
_cell.length_c   1.000
_cell.angle_alpha   90.00
_cell.angle_beta   90.00
_cell.angle_gamma   90.00
#
_symmetry.space_group_name_H-M   'P 1'
#
loop_
_entity.id
_entity.type
_entity.pdbx_description
1 polymer ?
#
loop_
_entity_poly.entity_id
_entity_poly.type
_entity_poly.pdbx_seq_one_letter_code
_entity_poly.pdbx_strand_id
1 'polypeptide(L)'
;RECLKKLPGEVKEIFLRADSGFFDDNFLRKVEKKGIKYAIAAKLYGTIQKMLAGVVYRDIGDGVEVGEFFYQGHKWREARRMVVIREELKEGATKKKQPKLFELKGYSYQVIVTNIEEWNPEEVWRFYNKRACVENMIKEGMMGYGLDVAVSHCYGANAAHFFLVMLAYNLMNWFKEGVLGQRKVKKM
;
A
#
# COMPACT_ATOMS: atom_id res chain seq x y z
N ARG A 1 10.99 14.94 2.91
CA ARG A 1 11.58 16.05 2.12
C ARG A 1 12.96 15.69 1.58
N GLU A 2 13.80 15.02 2.35
CA GLU A 2 15.17 14.67 1.93
C GLU A 2 15.22 13.64 0.81
N CYS A 3 14.36 12.60 0.84
CA CYS A 3 14.29 11.59 -0.22
C CYS A 3 14.00 12.19 -1.60
N LEU A 4 13.11 13.19 -1.68
CA LEU A 4 12.75 13.84 -2.94
C LEU A 4 13.91 14.65 -3.54
N LYS A 5 14.83 15.15 -2.70
CA LYS A 5 16.03 15.88 -3.17
C LYS A 5 17.10 14.97 -3.78
N LYS A 6 17.02 13.67 -3.49
CA LYS A 6 17.96 12.65 -3.97
C LYS A 6 17.47 11.93 -5.23
N LEU A 7 16.29 12.30 -5.74
CA LEU A 7 15.79 11.72 -6.99
C LEU A 7 16.60 12.26 -8.18
N PRO A 8 16.87 11.42 -9.19
CA PRO A 8 17.47 11.86 -10.44
C PRO A 8 16.64 12.97 -11.10
N GLY A 9 17.29 13.96 -11.74
CA GLY A 9 16.61 15.08 -12.37
C GLY A 9 15.69 14.71 -13.54
N GLU A 10 15.79 13.49 -14.05
CA GLU A 10 14.98 12.95 -15.15
C GLU A 10 13.62 12.40 -14.69
N VAL A 11 13.35 12.33 -13.37
CA VAL A 11 12.09 11.81 -12.85
C VAL A 11 10.95 12.76 -13.19
N LYS A 12 10.04 12.33 -14.06
CA LYS A 12 8.89 13.13 -14.53
C LYS A 12 7.69 13.02 -13.59
N GLU A 13 7.44 11.85 -13.03
CA GLU A 13 6.30 11.57 -12.17
C GLU A 13 6.69 10.77 -10.93
N ILE A 14 6.05 11.07 -9.82
CA ILE A 14 6.26 10.38 -8.55
C ILE A 14 4.93 9.83 -8.06
N PHE A 15 4.90 8.54 -7.80
CA PHE A 15 3.75 7.84 -7.25
C PHE A 15 4.04 7.37 -5.83
N LEU A 16 3.14 7.68 -4.91
CA LEU A 16 3.22 7.30 -3.50
C LEU A 16 2.17 6.26 -3.16
N ARG A 17 2.57 5.20 -2.49
CA ARG A 17 1.67 4.24 -1.83
C ARG A 17 1.92 4.27 -0.34
N ALA A 18 0.86 4.36 0.45
CA ALA A 18 0.98 4.36 1.91
C ALA A 18 -0.23 3.70 2.58
N ASP A 19 -0.06 3.35 3.84
CA ASP A 19 -1.13 2.79 4.66
C ASP A 19 -2.07 3.86 5.23
N SER A 20 -3.07 3.44 5.98
CA SER A 20 -4.06 4.32 6.57
C SER A 20 -3.51 5.25 7.67
N GLY A 21 -2.28 5.07 8.11
CA GLY A 21 -1.60 5.99 9.02
C GLY A 21 -1.38 7.37 8.39
N PHE A 22 -1.24 7.40 7.06
CA PHE A 22 -1.05 8.63 6.27
C PHE A 22 -2.36 9.25 5.77
N PHE A 23 -3.52 8.72 6.15
CA PHE A 23 -4.83 9.27 5.80
C PHE A 23 -5.15 10.52 6.62
N ASP A 24 -4.54 11.64 6.27
CA ASP A 24 -4.62 12.93 6.93
C ASP A 24 -4.63 14.07 5.90
N ASP A 25 -5.56 15.03 6.05
CA ASP A 25 -5.72 16.16 5.10
C ASP A 25 -4.45 17.00 4.93
N ASN A 26 -3.73 17.26 6.02
CA ASN A 26 -2.51 18.07 5.96
C ASN A 26 -1.40 17.32 5.19
N PHE A 27 -1.32 16.01 5.38
CA PHE A 27 -0.38 15.18 4.65
C PHE A 27 -0.73 15.14 3.16
N LEU A 28 -1.98 14.83 2.81
CA LEU A 28 -2.45 14.75 1.44
C LEU A 28 -2.21 16.07 0.69
N ARG A 29 -2.59 17.20 1.26
CA ARG A 29 -2.33 18.52 0.67
C ARG A 29 -0.83 18.82 0.45
N LYS A 30 0.04 18.36 1.36
CA LYS A 30 1.50 18.53 1.19
C LYS A 30 2.05 17.69 0.03
N VAL A 31 1.45 16.54 -0.22
CA VAL A 31 1.80 15.63 -1.32
C VAL A 31 1.28 16.22 -2.64
N GLU A 32 0.02 16.67 -2.65
CA GLU A 32 -0.65 17.32 -3.80
C GLU A 32 0.10 18.59 -4.26
N LYS A 33 0.48 19.46 -3.33
CA LYS A 33 1.28 20.67 -3.62
C LYS A 33 2.63 20.39 -4.27
N LYS A 34 3.12 19.15 -4.20
CA LYS A 34 4.38 18.72 -4.82
C LYS A 34 4.17 17.99 -6.15
N GLY A 35 2.93 17.93 -6.64
CA GLY A 35 2.60 17.19 -7.84
C GLY A 35 2.79 15.67 -7.71
N ILE A 36 2.82 15.14 -6.49
CA ILE A 36 2.98 13.70 -6.25
C ILE A 36 1.61 13.03 -6.36
N LYS A 37 1.52 12.01 -7.20
CA LYS A 37 0.36 11.15 -7.32
C LYS A 37 0.36 10.10 -6.20
N TYR A 38 -0.80 9.76 -5.66
CA TYR A 38 -0.84 8.82 -4.55
C TYR A 38 -2.04 7.87 -4.58
N ALA A 39 -1.86 6.71 -3.94
CA ALA A 39 -2.90 5.77 -3.53
C ALA A 39 -2.64 5.38 -2.07
N ILE A 40 -3.52 5.79 -1.16
CA ILE A 40 -3.36 5.63 0.28
C ILE A 40 -4.60 4.97 0.86
N ALA A 41 -4.44 3.95 1.72
CA ALA A 41 -5.59 3.35 2.39
C ALA A 41 -6.33 4.38 3.25
N ALA A 42 -7.64 4.45 3.09
CA ALA A 42 -8.47 5.31 3.91
C ALA A 42 -8.80 4.65 5.25
N LYS A 43 -8.95 5.47 6.29
CA LYS A 43 -9.55 5.04 7.55
C LYS A 43 -11.05 4.97 7.37
N LEU A 44 -11.66 3.83 7.67
CA LEU A 44 -13.09 3.61 7.52
C LEU A 44 -13.88 4.24 8.68
N TYR A 45 -13.94 5.58 8.68
CA TYR A 45 -14.81 6.30 9.61
C TYR A 45 -16.28 6.02 9.32
N GLY A 46 -17.13 6.17 10.33
CA GLY A 46 -18.57 5.90 10.20
C GLY A 46 -19.26 6.68 9.08
N THR A 47 -18.78 7.87 8.75
CA THR A 47 -19.25 8.66 7.61
C THR A 47 -18.94 8.00 6.27
N ILE A 48 -17.73 7.48 6.08
CA ILE A 48 -17.32 6.74 4.89
C ILE A 48 -18.13 5.45 4.79
N GLN A 49 -18.28 4.71 5.89
CA GLN A 49 -19.05 3.46 5.93
C GLN A 49 -20.50 3.66 5.45
N LYS A 50 -21.15 4.75 5.83
CA LYS A 50 -22.50 5.08 5.38
C LYS A 50 -22.58 5.31 3.87
N MET A 51 -21.54 5.86 3.27
CA MET A 51 -21.48 6.12 1.82
C MET A 51 -21.30 4.84 1.01
N LEU A 52 -20.67 3.78 1.57
CA LEU A 52 -20.43 2.53 0.86
C LEU A 52 -21.74 1.86 0.35
N ALA A 53 -22.85 2.06 1.03
CA ALA A 53 -24.15 1.50 0.63
C ALA A 53 -24.71 2.14 -0.64
N GLY A 54 -24.33 3.37 -0.97
CA GLY A 54 -24.80 4.11 -2.14
C GLY A 54 -23.86 4.05 -3.35
N VAL A 55 -22.72 3.37 -3.23
CA VAL A 55 -21.75 3.26 -4.33
C VAL A 55 -22.24 2.27 -5.38
N VAL A 56 -22.07 2.64 -6.64
CA VAL A 56 -22.29 1.72 -7.76
C VAL A 56 -21.04 0.88 -7.94
N TYR A 57 -21.19 -0.44 -7.81
CA TYR A 57 -20.09 -1.39 -7.91
C TYR A 57 -20.09 -2.06 -9.28
N ARG A 58 -18.89 -2.30 -9.82
CA ARG A 58 -18.65 -3.08 -11.02
C ARG A 58 -17.83 -4.33 -10.66
N ASP A 59 -18.30 -5.48 -11.07
CA ASP A 59 -17.55 -6.75 -10.94
C ASP A 59 -16.31 -6.71 -11.84
N ILE A 60 -15.20 -7.15 -11.27
CA ILE A 60 -13.91 -7.30 -11.97
C ILE A 60 -13.38 -8.73 -11.95
N GLY A 61 -14.21 -9.69 -11.52
CA GLY A 61 -13.91 -11.11 -11.44
C GLY A 61 -13.46 -11.55 -10.04
N ASP A 62 -13.41 -12.87 -9.86
CA ASP A 62 -12.99 -13.53 -8.61
C ASP A 62 -13.77 -13.13 -7.34
N GLY A 63 -15.01 -12.64 -7.50
CA GLY A 63 -15.83 -12.16 -6.39
C GLY A 63 -15.38 -10.80 -5.85
N VAL A 64 -14.61 -10.05 -6.65
CA VAL A 64 -14.14 -8.70 -6.34
C VAL A 64 -14.92 -7.68 -7.15
N GLU A 65 -15.44 -6.68 -6.48
CA GLU A 65 -16.14 -5.57 -7.10
C GLU A 65 -15.45 -4.24 -6.73
N VAL A 66 -15.45 -3.31 -7.67
CA VAL A 66 -14.86 -1.98 -7.50
C VAL A 66 -15.88 -0.89 -7.76
N GLY A 67 -15.75 0.22 -7.03
CA GLY A 67 -16.55 1.42 -7.23
C GLY A 67 -15.76 2.65 -6.82
N GLU A 68 -16.36 3.81 -6.94
CA GLU A 68 -15.74 5.06 -6.54
C GLU A 68 -16.78 6.08 -6.07
N PHE A 69 -16.33 7.00 -5.25
CA PHE A 69 -17.12 8.15 -4.80
C PHE A 69 -16.20 9.29 -4.37
N PHE A 70 -16.74 10.48 -4.22
CA PHE A 70 -16.02 11.61 -3.66
C PHE A 70 -16.38 11.80 -2.19
N TYR A 71 -15.37 12.01 -1.37
CA TYR A 71 -15.53 12.22 0.07
C TYR A 71 -14.83 13.48 0.53
N GLN A 72 -15.54 14.29 1.31
CA GLN A 72 -14.99 15.42 2.03
C GLN A 72 -15.20 15.22 3.53
N GLY A 73 -14.11 15.05 4.25
CA GLY A 73 -14.13 14.99 5.71
C GLY A 73 -14.51 16.35 6.32
N HIS A 74 -15.09 16.36 7.54
CA HIS A 74 -15.56 17.59 8.19
C HIS A 74 -14.51 18.72 8.25
N LYS A 75 -13.23 18.35 8.41
CA LYS A 75 -12.10 19.32 8.49
C LYS A 75 -11.30 19.41 7.19
N TRP A 76 -11.76 18.76 6.13
CA TRP A 76 -11.09 18.76 4.85
C TRP A 76 -11.50 19.97 4.03
N ARG A 77 -10.55 20.61 3.35
CA ARG A 77 -10.84 21.75 2.49
C ARG A 77 -11.48 21.34 1.17
N GLU A 78 -11.16 20.16 0.68
CA GLU A 78 -11.56 19.68 -0.63
C GLU A 78 -12.05 18.23 -0.55
N ALA A 79 -12.98 17.89 -1.43
CA ALA A 79 -13.40 16.51 -1.65
C ALA A 79 -12.28 15.77 -2.39
N ARG A 80 -12.08 14.49 -2.04
CA ARG A 80 -11.11 13.63 -2.74
C ARG A 80 -11.77 12.37 -3.23
N ARG A 81 -11.24 11.86 -4.34
CA ARG A 81 -11.66 10.62 -4.94
C ARG A 81 -11.33 9.46 -4.02
N MET A 82 -12.32 8.62 -3.74
CA MET A 82 -12.21 7.38 -3.01
C MET A 82 -12.52 6.22 -3.94
N VAL A 83 -11.58 5.32 -4.10
CA VAL A 83 -11.79 4.04 -4.77
C VAL A 83 -12.11 3.01 -3.71
N VAL A 84 -13.20 2.30 -3.89
CA VAL A 84 -13.65 1.26 -2.97
C VAL A 84 -13.63 -0.09 -3.65
N ILE A 85 -13.14 -1.05 -2.91
CA ILE A 85 -13.11 -2.45 -3.29
C ILE A 85 -13.95 -3.21 -2.26
N ARG A 86 -14.80 -4.10 -2.72
CA ARG A 86 -15.48 -5.07 -1.86
C ARG A 86 -15.29 -6.48 -2.37
N GLU A 87 -15.13 -7.40 -1.44
CA GLU A 87 -14.97 -8.83 -1.69
C GLU A 87 -16.03 -9.58 -0.91
N GLU A 88 -16.70 -10.54 -1.53
CA GLU A 88 -17.66 -11.40 -0.86
C GLU A 88 -16.96 -12.31 0.15
N LEU A 89 -17.46 -12.34 1.37
CA LEU A 89 -16.95 -13.21 2.42
C LEU A 89 -17.43 -14.65 2.16
N LYS A 90 -16.53 -15.52 1.74
CA LYS A 90 -16.83 -16.94 1.59
C LYS A 90 -17.09 -17.55 2.97
N GLU A 91 -18.21 -18.25 3.13
CA GLU A 91 -18.53 -19.02 4.35
C GLU A 91 -17.39 -20.02 4.62
N GLY A 92 -16.83 -19.97 5.84
CA GLY A 92 -15.74 -20.86 6.27
C GLY A 92 -14.33 -20.33 6.10
N ALA A 93 -14.11 -19.12 5.60
CA ALA A 93 -12.80 -18.48 5.62
C ALA A 93 -12.43 -18.14 7.07
N THR A 94 -11.63 -19.00 7.70
CA THR A 94 -10.99 -18.71 9.00
C THR A 94 -10.41 -17.30 8.96
N LYS A 95 -10.82 -16.46 9.90
CA LYS A 95 -10.34 -15.08 10.10
C LYS A 95 -8.80 -15.06 10.15
N LYS A 96 -8.15 -15.10 8.98
CA LYS A 96 -6.75 -14.72 8.90
C LYS A 96 -6.70 -13.26 9.31
N LYS A 97 -5.98 -12.99 10.41
CA LYS A 97 -5.73 -11.66 10.95
C LYS A 97 -5.08 -10.76 9.89
N GLN A 98 -5.88 -10.29 8.91
CA GLN A 98 -5.49 -9.15 8.11
C GLN A 98 -6.03 -7.88 8.79
N PRO A 99 -5.23 -6.83 8.92
CA PRO A 99 -5.65 -5.64 9.62
C PRO A 99 -6.80 -4.96 8.87
N LYS A 100 -7.99 -5.03 9.47
CA LYS A 100 -9.10 -4.09 9.31
C LYS A 100 -9.69 -3.94 7.90
N LEU A 101 -10.10 -5.04 7.29
CA LEU A 101 -11.21 -5.00 6.37
C LEU A 101 -12.50 -4.81 7.20
N PHE A 102 -13.26 -3.78 6.86
CA PHE A 102 -14.56 -3.55 7.46
C PHE A 102 -15.57 -4.51 6.82
N GLU A 103 -16.28 -5.29 7.62
CA GLU A 103 -17.29 -6.23 7.17
C GLU A 103 -18.68 -5.60 7.29
N LEU A 104 -19.40 -5.52 6.19
CA LEU A 104 -20.78 -5.08 6.15
C LEU A 104 -21.58 -5.99 5.20
N LYS A 105 -22.69 -6.56 5.70
CA LYS A 105 -23.61 -7.37 4.89
C LYS A 105 -22.95 -8.49 4.07
N GLY A 106 -21.98 -9.23 4.64
CA GLY A 106 -21.32 -10.34 3.96
C GLY A 106 -20.19 -9.94 3.01
N TYR A 107 -19.78 -8.67 3.01
CA TYR A 107 -18.66 -8.16 2.23
C TYR A 107 -17.55 -7.61 3.13
N SER A 108 -16.32 -7.78 2.71
CA SER A 108 -15.17 -7.05 3.23
C SER A 108 -14.89 -5.84 2.35
N TYR A 109 -14.52 -4.71 2.96
CA TYR A 109 -14.30 -3.45 2.24
C TYR A 109 -12.89 -2.91 2.43
N GLN A 110 -12.30 -2.46 1.35
CA GLN A 110 -11.08 -1.65 1.33
C GLN A 110 -11.37 -0.33 0.62
N VAL A 111 -10.93 0.79 1.20
CA VAL A 111 -11.09 2.10 0.56
C VAL A 111 -9.73 2.75 0.41
N ILE A 112 -9.48 3.34 -0.75
CA ILE A 112 -8.23 3.97 -1.14
C ILE A 112 -8.53 5.41 -1.55
N VAL A 113 -7.90 6.38 -0.89
CA VAL A 113 -7.91 7.78 -1.34
C VAL A 113 -6.84 7.99 -2.40
N THR A 114 -7.17 8.71 -3.46
CA THR A 114 -6.25 8.96 -4.58
C THR A 114 -6.49 10.33 -5.22
N ASN A 115 -5.44 10.90 -5.81
CA ASN A 115 -5.50 12.05 -6.73
C ASN A 115 -5.14 11.65 -8.17
N ILE A 116 -5.11 10.37 -8.49
CA ILE A 116 -4.85 9.85 -9.84
C ILE A 116 -6.18 9.82 -10.56
N GLU A 117 -6.46 10.80 -11.39
CA GLU A 117 -7.75 10.94 -12.10
C GLU A 117 -7.81 10.10 -13.37
N GLU A 118 -6.66 9.93 -14.03
CA GLU A 118 -6.53 9.23 -15.31
C GLU A 118 -6.69 7.71 -15.22
N TRP A 119 -6.55 7.13 -14.03
CA TRP A 119 -6.68 5.68 -13.84
C TRP A 119 -8.11 5.29 -13.42
N ASN A 120 -8.56 4.17 -13.95
CA ASN A 120 -9.82 3.59 -13.49
C ASN A 120 -9.68 2.98 -12.07
N PRO A 121 -10.78 2.69 -11.36
CA PRO A 121 -10.74 2.16 -9.99
C PRO A 121 -9.92 0.87 -9.84
N GLU A 122 -9.97 -0.02 -10.83
CA GLU A 122 -9.23 -1.28 -10.82
C GLU A 122 -7.72 -1.04 -10.93
N GLU A 123 -7.27 -0.12 -11.77
CA GLU A 123 -5.85 0.24 -11.92
C GLU A 123 -5.30 0.84 -10.64
N VAL A 124 -6.06 1.72 -9.98
CA VAL A 124 -5.69 2.28 -8.67
C VAL A 124 -5.55 1.17 -7.62
N TRP A 125 -6.50 0.25 -7.58
CA TRP A 125 -6.45 -0.89 -6.68
C TRP A 125 -5.25 -1.81 -6.95
N ARG A 126 -5.02 -2.20 -8.20
CA ARG A 126 -3.87 -3.03 -8.60
C ARG A 126 -2.54 -2.35 -8.26
N PHE A 127 -2.46 -1.04 -8.48
CA PHE A 127 -1.28 -0.26 -8.07
C PHE A 127 -1.10 -0.27 -6.56
N TYR A 128 -2.17 -0.04 -5.79
CA TYR A 128 -2.10 -0.05 -4.33
C TYR A 128 -1.67 -1.41 -3.78
N ASN A 129 -2.20 -2.50 -4.32
CA ASN A 129 -1.91 -3.86 -3.84
C ASN A 129 -0.43 -4.27 -4.00
N LYS A 130 0.30 -3.68 -4.95
CA LYS A 130 1.76 -3.89 -5.04
C LYS A 130 2.51 -3.37 -3.81
N ARG A 131 1.84 -2.67 -2.86
CA ARG A 131 2.40 -2.30 -1.56
C ARG A 131 2.76 -3.54 -0.73
N ALA A 132 2.00 -4.59 -0.83
CA ALA A 132 2.27 -5.85 -0.12
C ALA A 132 3.64 -6.47 -0.46
N CYS A 133 4.22 -6.14 -1.62
CA CYS A 133 5.56 -6.59 -1.98
C CYS A 133 6.62 -6.06 -1.00
N VAL A 134 6.48 -4.82 -0.51
CA VAL A 134 7.42 -4.22 0.45
C VAL A 134 7.34 -4.94 1.81
N GLU A 135 6.13 -5.29 2.25
CA GLU A 135 5.94 -6.06 3.48
C GLU A 135 6.57 -7.46 3.38
N ASN A 136 6.47 -8.10 2.22
CA ASN A 136 7.11 -9.38 1.99
C ASN A 136 8.65 -9.25 1.98
N MET A 137 9.21 -8.20 1.37
CA MET A 137 10.65 -7.94 1.41
C MET A 137 11.16 -7.71 2.84
N ILE A 138 10.42 -6.97 3.66
CA ILE A 138 10.75 -6.78 5.07
C ILE A 138 10.70 -8.13 5.81
N LYS A 139 9.65 -8.94 5.60
CA LYS A 139 9.55 -10.28 6.20
C LYS A 139 10.70 -11.19 5.78
N GLU A 140 11.07 -11.20 4.50
CA GLU A 140 12.22 -11.97 4.02
C GLU A 140 13.52 -11.50 4.68
N GLY A 141 13.71 -10.19 4.82
CA GLY A 141 14.85 -9.60 5.52
C GLY A 141 14.91 -10.00 6.99
N MET A 142 13.77 -10.00 7.68
CA MET A 142 13.69 -10.42 9.08
C MET A 142 13.93 -11.93 9.24
N MET A 143 13.23 -12.76 8.47
CA MET A 143 13.28 -14.22 8.64
C MET A 143 14.54 -14.87 8.08
N GLY A 144 15.07 -14.35 6.97
CA GLY A 144 16.20 -14.94 6.28
C GLY A 144 17.55 -14.30 6.56
N TYR A 145 17.58 -13.06 7.01
CA TYR A 145 18.79 -12.27 7.13
C TYR A 145 18.97 -11.60 8.49
N GLY A 146 18.03 -11.78 9.43
CA GLY A 146 18.12 -11.19 10.77
C GLY A 146 18.06 -9.66 10.80
N LEU A 147 17.25 -9.06 9.91
CA LEU A 147 17.12 -7.60 9.82
C LEU A 147 16.60 -6.95 11.11
N ASP A 148 15.90 -7.69 11.95
CA ASP A 148 15.33 -7.29 13.24
C ASP A 148 16.24 -7.59 14.44
N VAL A 149 17.42 -8.17 14.20
CA VAL A 149 18.36 -8.55 15.28
C VAL A 149 19.20 -7.36 15.69
N ALA A 150 19.14 -7.00 16.98
CA ALA A 150 20.08 -6.06 17.58
C ALA A 150 21.35 -6.83 18.04
N VAL A 151 22.46 -6.62 17.36
CA VAL A 151 23.73 -7.33 17.63
C VAL A 151 24.56 -6.69 18.75
N SER A 152 24.18 -5.49 19.18
CA SER A 152 24.94 -4.70 20.16
C SER A 152 24.04 -3.72 20.92
N HIS A 153 24.51 -3.24 22.07
CA HIS A 153 23.91 -2.10 22.76
C HIS A 153 24.28 -0.74 22.14
N CYS A 154 25.18 -0.72 21.16
CA CYS A 154 25.60 0.50 20.47
C CYS A 154 24.75 0.76 19.24
N TYR A 155 24.11 1.94 19.15
CA TYR A 155 23.29 2.34 18.00
C TYR A 155 24.08 2.29 16.67
N GLY A 156 25.34 2.77 16.66
CA GLY A 156 26.19 2.78 15.46
C GLY A 156 26.48 1.36 14.94
N ALA A 157 26.74 0.41 15.85
CA ALA A 157 26.97 -0.99 15.48
C ALA A 157 25.71 -1.63 14.90
N ASN A 158 24.52 -1.38 15.49
CA ASN A 158 23.26 -1.88 14.96
C ASN A 158 22.92 -1.25 13.61
N ALA A 159 23.19 0.04 13.41
CA ALA A 159 23.00 0.70 12.13
C ALA A 159 23.93 0.11 11.05
N ALA A 160 25.20 -0.13 11.36
CA ALA A 160 26.13 -0.79 10.44
C ALA A 160 25.66 -2.21 10.08
N HIS A 161 25.26 -2.99 11.08
CA HIS A 161 24.69 -4.32 10.87
C HIS A 161 23.47 -4.28 9.92
N PHE A 162 22.53 -3.37 10.17
CA PHE A 162 21.35 -3.18 9.32
C PHE A 162 21.73 -2.91 7.85
N PHE A 163 22.68 -2.00 7.61
CA PHE A 163 23.13 -1.70 6.24
C PHE A 163 23.84 -2.88 5.57
N LEU A 164 24.63 -3.66 6.32
CA LEU A 164 25.28 -4.88 5.80
C LEU A 164 24.24 -5.94 5.43
N VAL A 165 23.22 -6.13 6.25
CA VAL A 165 22.10 -7.04 5.96
C VAL A 165 21.35 -6.61 4.71
N MET A 166 21.05 -5.31 4.59
CA MET A 166 20.39 -4.78 3.39
C MET A 166 21.23 -4.94 2.13
N LEU A 167 22.55 -4.76 2.23
CA LEU A 167 23.47 -5.00 1.11
C LEU A 167 23.47 -6.48 0.70
N ALA A 168 23.59 -7.40 1.66
CA ALA A 168 23.57 -8.83 1.42
C ALA A 168 22.23 -9.27 0.76
N TYR A 169 21.10 -8.75 1.25
CA TYR A 169 19.80 -8.99 0.68
C TYR A 169 19.70 -8.52 -0.79
N ASN A 170 20.18 -7.32 -1.09
CA ASN A 170 20.18 -6.79 -2.45
C ASN A 170 21.10 -7.59 -3.38
N LEU A 171 22.30 -7.96 -2.94
CA LEU A 171 23.24 -8.79 -3.70
C LEU A 171 22.61 -10.15 -4.03
N MET A 172 21.93 -10.78 -3.06
CA MET A 172 21.26 -12.06 -3.28
C MET A 172 20.10 -11.93 -4.27
N ASN A 173 19.35 -10.85 -4.23
CA ASN A 173 18.28 -10.61 -5.21
C ASN A 173 18.84 -10.40 -6.61
N TRP A 174 19.91 -9.62 -6.78
CA TRP A 174 20.58 -9.46 -8.07
C TRP A 174 21.14 -10.80 -8.59
N PHE A 175 21.72 -11.62 -7.71
CA PHE A 175 22.18 -12.95 -8.07
C PHE A 175 21.02 -13.83 -8.55
N LYS A 176 19.89 -13.83 -7.84
CA LYS A 176 18.69 -14.59 -8.24
C LYS A 176 18.17 -14.14 -9.61
N GLU A 177 18.11 -12.84 -9.85
CA GLU A 177 17.63 -12.28 -11.12
C GLU A 177 18.60 -12.54 -12.26
N GLY A 178 19.91 -12.37 -12.04
CA GLY A 178 20.94 -12.50 -13.08
C GLY A 178 21.31 -13.93 -13.43
N VAL A 179 21.38 -14.82 -12.43
CA VAL A 179 21.87 -16.20 -12.62
C VAL A 179 20.73 -17.21 -12.81
N LEU A 180 19.66 -17.08 -12.03
CA LEU A 180 18.54 -18.04 -12.08
C LEU A 180 17.55 -17.72 -13.20
N GLY A 181 17.67 -16.55 -13.83
CA GLY A 181 16.73 -16.07 -14.83
C GLY A 181 15.31 -15.96 -14.24
N GLN A 182 14.36 -15.51 -15.02
CA GLN A 182 12.94 -15.45 -14.60
C GLN A 182 12.27 -16.85 -14.52
N ARG A 183 12.98 -17.87 -14.08
CA ARG A 183 12.33 -19.10 -13.64
C ARG A 183 11.49 -18.71 -12.43
N LYS A 184 10.17 -18.74 -12.62
CA LYS A 184 9.18 -18.58 -11.55
C LYS A 184 9.66 -19.34 -10.33
N VAL A 185 10.25 -18.64 -9.37
CA VAL A 185 10.50 -19.20 -8.05
C VAL A 185 9.10 -19.39 -7.47
N LYS A 186 8.57 -20.60 -7.62
CA LYS A 186 7.38 -21.02 -6.89
C LYS A 186 7.72 -20.77 -5.42
N LYS A 187 6.90 -19.99 -4.77
CA LYS A 187 6.95 -19.77 -3.32
C LYS A 187 7.03 -21.15 -2.64
N MET A 188 8.14 -21.39 -1.97
CA MET A 188 8.16 -22.36 -0.89
C MET A 188 7.42 -21.79 0.30
#